data_19935e2d9f80ac5a1fae3d416d82cf10
#
_entry.id   19935e2d9f80ac5a1fae3d416d82cf10
#
_cell.length_a   1.000
_cell.length_b   1.000
_cell.length_c   1.000
_cell.angle_alpha   90.00
_cell.angle_beta   90.00
_cell.angle_gamma   90.00
#
_symmetry.space_group_name_H-M   'P 1'
#
loop_
_entity.id
_entity.type
_entity.pdbx_description
1 polymer ?
#
loop_
_entity_poly.entity_id
_entity_poly.type
_entity_poly.pdbx_seq_one_letter_code
_entity_poly.pdbx_strand_id
1 'polypeptide(L)'
;RRIKVIGQSAHGLNLAWSFMEHAWGIKCGKMRTPIEIWNDEEHLKKGLNKILSGTFFKKKSAHNITESDMRSMLRRYSGTQMVSNFRPTAAAALYDIFVDKDSPLEGTEAGTVWDPSMGYGGRLLGAIAAGVNYIGTDPCIPTFKGLEQIKEKYGNQWNTYSLNRQGSETYIPEDNSLDFVFTSP
;
A
#
# COMPACT_ATOMS: atom_id res chain seq x y z
N ARG A 1 -1.70 27.20 15.32
CA ARG A 1 -1.67 25.82 14.73
C ARG A 1 -0.38 25.72 13.94
N ARG A 2 0.53 24.81 14.32
CA ARG A 2 1.68 24.47 13.49
C ARG A 2 1.18 23.73 12.26
N ILE A 3 1.51 24.23 11.07
CA ILE A 3 1.24 23.49 9.81
C ILE A 3 2.07 22.21 9.87
N LYS A 4 1.39 21.06 9.93
CA LYS A 4 2.04 19.75 9.81
C LYS A 4 2.35 19.55 8.35
N VAL A 5 3.62 19.47 7.98
CA VAL A 5 4.03 19.11 6.62
C VAL A 5 4.05 17.60 6.50
N ILE A 6 3.34 17.07 5.50
CA ILE A 6 3.38 15.65 5.18
C ILE A 6 4.71 15.36 4.52
N GLY A 7 5.61 14.70 5.24
CA GLY A 7 6.91 14.29 4.71
C GLY A 7 6.78 13.18 3.67
N GLN A 8 7.65 13.20 2.65
CA GLN A 8 7.74 12.11 1.68
C GLN A 8 8.50 10.93 2.29
N SER A 9 7.80 10.01 2.92
CA SER A 9 8.37 8.80 3.50
C SER A 9 7.76 7.55 2.85
N ALA A 10 8.60 6.53 2.65
CA ALA A 10 8.18 5.21 2.16
C ALA A 10 8.02 4.18 3.31
N HIS A 11 8.07 4.62 4.57
CA HIS A 11 7.89 3.72 5.71
C HIS A 11 6.54 2.99 5.62
N GLY A 12 6.55 1.71 5.94
CA GLY A 12 5.38 0.84 5.83
C GLY A 12 5.06 0.33 4.42
N LEU A 13 5.62 0.93 3.35
CA LEU A 13 5.31 0.51 2.00
C LEU A 13 5.82 -0.90 1.67
N ASN A 14 7.04 -1.23 2.10
CA ASN A 14 7.58 -2.58 1.93
C ASN A 14 6.82 -3.61 2.76
N LEU A 15 6.32 -3.20 3.92
CA LEU A 15 5.46 -4.03 4.76
C LEU A 15 4.16 -4.35 4.04
N ALA A 16 3.46 -3.36 3.48
CA ALA A 16 2.25 -3.59 2.68
C ALA A 16 2.51 -4.56 1.53
N TRP A 17 3.62 -4.37 0.79
CA TRP A 17 3.99 -5.24 -0.32
C TRP A 17 4.30 -6.68 0.08
N SER A 18 4.76 -6.96 1.31
CA SER A 18 5.04 -8.32 1.76
C SER A 18 3.80 -9.21 1.89
N PHE A 19 2.60 -8.61 1.93
CA PHE A 19 1.33 -9.32 1.93
C PHE A 19 0.66 -9.38 0.54
N MET A 20 1.29 -8.79 -0.48
CA MET A 20 0.72 -8.62 -1.82
C MET A 20 1.60 -9.27 -2.90
N GLU A 21 1.96 -10.54 -2.70
CA GLU A 21 2.84 -11.27 -3.63
C GLU A 21 2.30 -11.30 -5.06
N HIS A 22 0.98 -11.42 -5.22
CA HIS A 22 0.33 -11.41 -6.52
C HIS A 22 0.58 -10.14 -7.34
N ALA A 23 0.90 -9.02 -6.68
CA ALA A 23 1.18 -7.74 -7.36
C ALA A 23 2.36 -7.79 -8.34
N TRP A 24 3.29 -8.74 -8.14
CA TRP A 24 4.42 -8.94 -9.05
C TRP A 24 4.01 -9.49 -10.41
N GLY A 25 2.85 -10.15 -10.51
CA GLY A 25 2.28 -10.72 -11.73
C GLY A 25 1.16 -9.89 -12.35
N ILE A 26 0.78 -8.75 -11.76
CA ILE A 26 -0.29 -7.92 -12.31
C ILE A 26 0.23 -7.09 -13.47
N LYS A 27 -0.45 -7.19 -14.59
CA LYS A 27 -0.10 -6.47 -15.82
C LYS A 27 -0.70 -5.07 -15.83
N CYS A 28 0.15 -4.06 -15.97
CA CYS A 28 -0.27 -2.66 -16.15
C CYS A 28 -0.16 -2.29 -17.64
N GLY A 29 -1.29 -2.15 -18.30
CA GLY A 29 -1.35 -1.83 -19.73
C GLY A 29 -0.60 -2.83 -20.60
N LYS A 30 0.30 -2.33 -21.46
CA LYS A 30 1.09 -3.16 -22.40
C LYS A 30 2.46 -3.56 -21.86
N MET A 31 2.84 -3.08 -20.68
CA MET A 31 4.16 -3.35 -20.10
C MET A 31 4.24 -4.77 -19.53
N ARG A 32 5.44 -5.33 -19.52
CA ARG A 32 5.69 -6.64 -18.90
C ARG A 32 5.61 -6.55 -17.39
N THR A 33 5.20 -7.64 -16.78
CA THR A 33 5.20 -7.76 -15.31
C THR A 33 6.62 -8.05 -14.80
N PRO A 34 6.92 -7.76 -13.52
CA PRO A 34 8.19 -8.15 -12.92
C PRO A 34 8.47 -9.66 -12.99
N ILE A 35 7.44 -10.51 -12.87
CA ILE A 35 7.59 -11.98 -12.99
C ILE A 35 7.95 -12.38 -14.41
N GLU A 36 7.35 -11.77 -15.44
CA GLU A 36 7.70 -12.04 -16.83
C GLU A 36 9.17 -11.67 -17.13
N ILE A 37 9.68 -10.59 -16.54
CA ILE A 37 11.10 -10.21 -16.68
C ILE A 37 12.01 -11.14 -15.90
N TRP A 38 11.62 -11.58 -14.72
CA TRP A 38 12.39 -12.55 -13.92
C TRP A 38 12.62 -13.86 -14.68
N ASN A 39 11.61 -14.31 -15.43
CA ASN A 39 11.66 -15.55 -16.20
C ASN A 39 12.25 -15.38 -17.61
N ASP A 40 12.63 -14.17 -18.01
CA ASP A 40 13.26 -13.87 -19.31
C ASP A 40 14.76 -13.55 -19.09
N GLU A 41 15.60 -14.53 -19.45
CA GLU A 41 17.06 -14.46 -19.20
C GLU A 41 17.70 -13.22 -19.86
N GLU A 42 17.28 -12.87 -21.06
CA GLU A 42 17.87 -11.71 -21.79
C GLU A 42 17.53 -10.40 -21.09
N HIS A 43 16.27 -10.21 -20.69
CA HIS A 43 15.82 -9.02 -19.99
C HIS A 43 16.39 -8.94 -18.57
N LEU A 44 16.49 -10.07 -17.88
CA LEU A 44 17.12 -10.14 -16.56
C LEU A 44 18.60 -9.74 -16.64
N LYS A 45 19.37 -10.25 -17.62
CA LYS A 45 20.75 -9.85 -17.85
C LYS A 45 20.89 -8.35 -18.14
N LYS A 46 20.02 -7.79 -18.97
CA LYS A 46 19.99 -6.34 -19.24
C LYS A 46 19.74 -5.53 -17.96
N GLY A 47 18.81 -5.96 -17.11
CA GLY A 47 18.56 -5.35 -15.81
C GLY A 47 19.74 -5.41 -14.86
N LEU A 48 20.37 -6.58 -14.73
CA LEU A 48 21.59 -6.79 -13.91
C LEU A 48 22.75 -5.89 -14.38
N ASN A 49 22.96 -5.79 -15.67
CA ASN A 49 24.00 -4.91 -16.24
C ASN A 49 23.79 -3.44 -15.87
N LYS A 50 22.54 -2.98 -15.71
CA LYS A 50 22.24 -1.62 -15.24
C LYS A 50 22.65 -1.40 -13.78
N ILE A 51 22.56 -2.43 -12.93
CA ILE A 51 23.04 -2.38 -11.55
C ILE A 51 24.57 -2.33 -11.53
N LEU A 52 25.23 -3.20 -12.29
CA LEU A 52 26.70 -3.31 -12.35
C LEU A 52 27.35 -2.08 -12.96
N SER A 53 26.75 -1.49 -13.99
CA SER A 53 27.27 -0.28 -14.64
C SER A 53 27.06 1.01 -13.83
N GLY A 54 26.14 0.98 -12.87
CA GLY A 54 25.77 2.17 -12.10
C GLY A 54 24.87 3.16 -12.84
N THR A 55 24.23 2.74 -13.93
CA THR A 55 23.40 3.64 -14.77
C THR A 55 22.22 4.24 -14.01
N PHE A 56 21.60 3.48 -13.08
CA PHE A 56 20.45 3.92 -12.30
C PHE A 56 20.62 3.73 -10.78
N PHE A 57 21.74 3.15 -10.40
CA PHE A 57 22.08 2.84 -9.02
C PHE A 57 23.53 3.26 -8.77
N LYS A 58 23.91 3.41 -7.53
CA LYS A 58 25.31 3.44 -7.18
C LYS A 58 25.97 2.16 -7.70
N LYS A 59 27.02 2.29 -8.51
CA LYS A 59 27.74 1.15 -9.09
C LYS A 59 28.06 0.10 -8.02
N LYS A 60 27.72 -1.15 -8.30
CA LYS A 60 27.94 -2.28 -7.39
C LYS A 60 28.78 -3.35 -8.06
N SER A 61 29.57 -4.08 -7.28
CA SER A 61 30.15 -5.34 -7.70
C SER A 61 29.09 -6.46 -7.62
N ALA A 62 29.28 -7.53 -8.39
CA ALA A 62 28.34 -8.66 -8.40
C ALA A 62 28.09 -9.25 -7.00
N HIS A 63 29.13 -9.30 -6.14
CA HIS A 63 29.03 -9.80 -4.78
C HIS A 63 28.22 -8.92 -3.82
N ASN A 64 27.98 -7.66 -4.20
CA ASN A 64 27.27 -6.68 -3.36
C ASN A 64 25.84 -6.39 -3.84
N ILE A 65 25.33 -7.17 -4.79
CA ILE A 65 23.92 -7.06 -5.22
C ILE A 65 23.05 -7.72 -4.16
N THR A 66 22.09 -6.94 -3.64
CA THR A 66 21.13 -7.40 -2.64
C THR A 66 19.78 -7.73 -3.27
N GLU A 67 18.93 -8.47 -2.53
CA GLU A 67 17.54 -8.67 -2.94
C GLU A 67 16.78 -7.36 -3.15
N SER A 68 17.08 -6.33 -2.37
CA SER A 68 16.48 -5.01 -2.52
C SER A 68 16.84 -4.36 -3.86
N ASP A 69 18.09 -4.56 -4.32
CA ASP A 69 18.52 -4.09 -5.64
C ASP A 69 17.80 -4.83 -6.76
N MET A 70 17.66 -6.16 -6.62
CA MET A 70 16.91 -6.99 -7.58
C MET A 70 15.44 -6.57 -7.65
N ARG A 71 14.77 -6.43 -6.51
CA ARG A 71 13.39 -5.94 -6.45
C ARG A 71 13.25 -4.56 -7.07
N SER A 72 14.17 -3.65 -6.79
CA SER A 72 14.16 -2.29 -7.36
C SER A 72 14.40 -2.29 -8.87
N MET A 73 15.30 -3.14 -9.36
CA MET A 73 15.56 -3.33 -10.78
C MET A 73 14.33 -3.85 -11.51
N LEU A 74 13.71 -4.90 -11.00
CA LEU A 74 12.51 -5.49 -11.59
C LEU A 74 11.34 -4.50 -11.65
N ARG A 75 11.19 -3.64 -10.64
CA ARG A 75 10.10 -2.65 -10.56
C ARG A 75 10.28 -1.44 -11.46
N ARG A 76 11.52 -1.02 -11.73
CA ARG A 76 11.79 0.32 -12.27
C ARG A 76 12.57 0.34 -13.57
N TYR A 77 13.45 -0.63 -13.80
CA TYR A 77 14.51 -0.48 -14.81
C TYR A 77 14.52 -1.56 -15.87
N SER A 78 13.65 -2.55 -15.76
CA SER A 78 13.58 -3.66 -16.70
C SER A 78 12.51 -3.49 -17.79
N GLY A 79 11.90 -2.30 -17.90
CA GLY A 79 10.79 -2.06 -18.82
C GLY A 79 9.44 -2.62 -18.30
N THR A 80 9.32 -2.73 -17.00
CA THR A 80 8.08 -3.09 -16.31
C THR A 80 7.33 -1.85 -15.83
N GLN A 81 6.04 -2.01 -15.66
CA GLN A 81 5.22 -1.10 -14.86
C GLN A 81 4.51 -1.93 -13.80
N MET A 82 4.87 -1.72 -12.56
CA MET A 82 4.21 -2.35 -11.43
C MET A 82 3.02 -1.50 -10.98
N VAL A 83 2.00 -2.14 -10.44
CA VAL A 83 0.90 -1.45 -9.75
C VAL A 83 1.43 -0.55 -8.63
N SER A 84 0.73 0.55 -8.40
CA SER A 84 1.09 1.50 -7.33
C SER A 84 0.43 1.11 -6.01
N ASN A 85 1.01 1.56 -4.90
CA ASN A 85 0.40 1.45 -3.59
C ASN A 85 0.50 2.81 -2.89
N PHE A 86 -0.56 3.21 -2.22
CA PHE A 86 -0.57 4.46 -1.45
C PHE A 86 0.39 4.35 -0.26
N ARG A 87 1.09 5.44 0.06
CA ARG A 87 2.07 5.45 1.16
C ARG A 87 1.36 5.42 2.51
N PRO A 88 1.63 4.45 3.39
CA PRO A 88 0.99 4.36 4.71
C PRO A 88 1.18 5.63 5.55
N THR A 89 2.37 6.24 5.50
CA THR A 89 2.66 7.48 6.24
C THR A 89 1.85 8.68 5.74
N ALA A 90 1.57 8.74 4.43
CA ALA A 90 0.73 9.80 3.89
C ALA A 90 -0.74 9.58 4.27
N ALA A 91 -1.21 8.33 4.23
CA ALA A 91 -2.56 8.00 4.70
C ALA A 91 -2.74 8.32 6.18
N ALA A 92 -1.81 7.89 7.04
CA ALA A 92 -1.84 8.20 8.46
C ALA A 92 -1.88 9.72 8.73
N ALA A 93 -1.07 10.50 7.99
CA ALA A 93 -1.06 11.96 8.15
C ALA A 93 -2.38 12.61 7.72
N LEU A 94 -3.04 12.09 6.66
CA LEU A 94 -4.36 12.57 6.25
C LEU A 94 -5.42 12.23 7.30
N TYR A 95 -5.40 11.02 7.83
CA TYR A 95 -6.32 10.63 8.92
C TYR A 95 -6.08 11.47 10.18
N ASP A 96 -4.83 11.78 10.52
CA ASP A 96 -4.49 12.69 11.63
C ASP A 96 -5.01 14.12 11.45
N ILE A 97 -5.17 14.57 10.18
CA ILE A 97 -5.60 15.93 9.87
C ILE A 97 -7.12 16.04 9.80
N PHE A 98 -7.77 15.05 9.19
CA PHE A 98 -9.16 15.15 8.80
C PHE A 98 -10.13 14.32 9.67
N VAL A 99 -9.61 13.37 10.45
CA VAL A 99 -10.44 12.56 11.35
C VAL A 99 -10.20 13.05 12.78
N ASP A 100 -11.26 13.41 13.47
CA ASP A 100 -11.17 13.79 14.87
C ASP A 100 -10.97 12.54 15.72
N LYS A 101 -9.86 12.51 16.47
CA LYS A 101 -9.49 11.40 17.34
C LYS A 101 -9.79 11.70 18.80
N ASP A 102 -9.88 12.99 19.09
CA ASP A 102 -10.12 13.52 20.41
C ASP A 102 -11.57 13.98 20.50
N SER A 103 -12.49 13.03 20.51
CA SER A 103 -13.81 13.42 20.99
C SER A 103 -13.70 13.74 22.48
N PRO A 104 -14.05 14.96 22.91
CA PRO A 104 -13.87 15.40 24.29
C PRO A 104 -14.77 14.70 25.29
N LEU A 105 -15.57 13.74 24.87
CA LEU A 105 -16.46 12.94 25.70
C LEU A 105 -15.81 11.57 25.92
N GLU A 106 -15.49 11.25 27.17
CA GLU A 106 -15.11 9.87 27.55
C GLU A 106 -16.15 8.87 26.99
N GLY A 107 -15.68 7.93 26.17
CA GLY A 107 -16.53 6.89 25.56
C GLY A 107 -16.94 7.15 24.13
N THR A 108 -16.45 8.20 23.44
CA THR A 108 -16.68 8.36 22.02
C THR A 108 -15.67 7.54 21.22
N GLU A 109 -16.20 6.77 20.29
CA GLU A 109 -15.41 5.92 19.40
C GLU A 109 -14.50 6.76 18.50
N ALA A 110 -13.33 6.21 18.18
CA ALA A 110 -12.44 6.80 17.19
C ALA A 110 -13.18 7.01 15.86
N GLY A 111 -12.91 8.14 15.19
CA GLY A 111 -13.59 8.46 13.93
C GLY A 111 -13.41 7.37 12.87
N THR A 112 -14.41 7.23 12.01
CA THR A 112 -14.51 6.17 11.01
C THR A 112 -14.21 6.66 9.61
N VAL A 113 -13.30 5.98 8.93
CA VAL A 113 -12.89 6.25 7.55
C VAL A 113 -13.44 5.17 6.63
N TRP A 114 -13.99 5.58 5.48
CA TRP A 114 -14.29 4.66 4.39
C TRP A 114 -13.31 4.83 3.23
N ASP A 115 -12.77 3.71 2.77
CA ASP A 115 -11.91 3.59 1.58
C ASP A 115 -12.62 2.73 0.51
N PRO A 116 -13.26 3.36 -0.49
CA PRO A 116 -13.99 2.66 -1.54
C PRO A 116 -13.17 1.75 -2.44
N SER A 117 -11.83 1.87 -2.41
CA SER A 117 -10.91 1.06 -3.23
C SER A 117 -9.65 0.79 -2.44
N MET A 118 -9.73 -0.03 -1.40
CA MET A 118 -8.67 -0.18 -0.40
C MET A 118 -7.32 -0.69 -0.94
N GLY A 119 -7.31 -1.32 -2.12
CA GLY A 119 -6.11 -1.69 -2.87
C GLY A 119 -5.09 -2.48 -2.05
N TYR A 120 -3.81 -2.15 -2.19
CA TYR A 120 -2.70 -2.98 -1.69
C TYR A 120 -2.29 -2.70 -0.23
N GLY A 121 -3.20 -2.24 0.63
CA GLY A 121 -3.02 -2.18 2.08
C GLY A 121 -2.26 -0.98 2.63
N GLY A 122 -1.80 -0.06 1.78
CA GLY A 122 -1.10 1.13 2.27
C GLY A 122 -1.99 2.04 3.12
N ARG A 123 -3.25 2.23 2.71
CA ARG A 123 -4.21 3.05 3.47
C ARG A 123 -4.72 2.34 4.72
N LEU A 124 -4.92 1.02 4.67
CA LEU A 124 -5.24 0.22 5.86
C LEU A 124 -4.13 0.32 6.92
N LEU A 125 -2.85 0.16 6.54
CA LEU A 125 -1.73 0.35 7.46
C LEU A 125 -1.67 1.79 8.01
N GLY A 126 -2.01 2.77 7.18
CA GLY A 126 -2.15 4.16 7.62
C GLY A 126 -3.24 4.34 8.66
N ALA A 127 -4.39 3.71 8.50
CA ALA A 127 -5.50 3.74 9.45
C ALA A 127 -5.13 3.07 10.79
N ILE A 128 -4.48 1.91 10.74
CA ILE A 128 -3.96 1.22 11.92
C ILE A 128 -2.96 2.11 12.68
N ALA A 129 -2.02 2.73 11.97
CA ALA A 129 -1.03 3.61 12.57
C ALA A 129 -1.63 4.91 13.11
N ALA A 130 -2.70 5.40 12.50
CA ALA A 130 -3.41 6.59 12.93
C ALA A 130 -4.38 6.34 14.10
N GLY A 131 -4.75 5.09 14.36
CA GLY A 131 -5.73 4.74 15.41
C GLY A 131 -7.15 5.17 15.08
N VAL A 132 -7.57 5.00 13.81
CA VAL A 132 -8.94 5.30 13.36
C VAL A 132 -9.67 4.02 13.00
N ASN A 133 -10.99 4.02 13.07
CA ASN A 133 -11.82 2.96 12.52
C ASN A 133 -11.75 2.99 10.99
N TYR A 134 -11.77 1.83 10.35
CA TYR A 134 -11.58 1.73 8.92
C TYR A 134 -12.57 0.76 8.29
N ILE A 135 -13.24 1.24 7.27
CA ILE A 135 -14.09 0.44 6.39
C ILE A 135 -13.41 0.45 5.02
N GLY A 136 -13.16 -0.72 4.46
CA GLY A 136 -12.57 -0.83 3.12
C GLY A 136 -13.36 -1.76 2.23
N THR A 137 -13.40 -1.45 0.92
CA THR A 137 -13.99 -2.30 -0.10
C THR A 137 -12.95 -2.61 -1.20
N ASP A 138 -12.88 -3.85 -1.63
CA ASP A 138 -12.07 -4.29 -2.78
C ASP A 138 -12.57 -5.65 -3.28
N PRO A 139 -12.92 -5.82 -4.57
CA PRO A 139 -13.43 -7.08 -5.10
C PRO A 139 -12.34 -8.12 -5.38
N CYS A 140 -11.07 -7.73 -5.44
CA CYS A 140 -9.97 -8.60 -5.83
C CYS A 140 -9.61 -9.61 -4.75
N ILE A 141 -9.85 -10.90 -5.01
CA ILE A 141 -9.64 -11.97 -4.03
C ILE A 141 -8.20 -12.03 -3.49
N PRO A 142 -7.13 -12.04 -4.32
CA PRO A 142 -5.76 -12.07 -3.80
C PRO A 142 -5.41 -10.85 -2.95
N THR A 143 -5.86 -9.66 -3.35
CA THR A 143 -5.69 -8.42 -2.60
C THR A 143 -6.38 -8.50 -1.25
N PHE A 144 -7.64 -8.94 -1.24
CA PHE A 144 -8.44 -9.09 -0.03
C PHE A 144 -7.79 -10.02 1.01
N LYS A 145 -7.25 -11.17 0.57
CA LYS A 145 -6.52 -12.09 1.45
C LYS A 145 -5.29 -11.41 2.10
N GLY A 146 -4.55 -10.63 1.35
CA GLY A 146 -3.42 -9.87 1.89
C GLY A 146 -3.85 -8.80 2.90
N LEU A 147 -5.00 -8.16 2.67
CA LEU A 147 -5.56 -7.18 3.59
C LEU A 147 -6.03 -7.81 4.90
N GLU A 148 -6.67 -8.99 4.84
CA GLU A 148 -7.04 -9.75 6.04
C GLU A 148 -5.81 -10.11 6.88
N GLN A 149 -4.72 -10.55 6.25
CA GLN A 149 -3.47 -10.84 6.95
C GLN A 149 -2.84 -9.58 7.60
N ILE A 150 -2.92 -8.43 6.94
CA ILE A 150 -2.48 -7.15 7.53
C ILE A 150 -3.33 -6.81 8.75
N LYS A 151 -4.66 -6.91 8.63
CA LYS A 151 -5.59 -6.68 9.74
C LYS A 151 -5.30 -7.61 10.92
N GLU A 152 -5.17 -8.91 10.67
CA GLU A 152 -4.92 -9.92 11.71
C GLU A 152 -3.61 -9.64 12.46
N LYS A 153 -2.56 -9.26 11.72
CA LYS A 153 -1.22 -9.10 12.30
C LYS A 153 -0.98 -7.76 12.97
N TYR A 154 -1.59 -6.69 12.48
CA TYR A 154 -1.31 -5.31 12.91
C TYR A 154 -2.52 -4.55 13.42
N GLY A 155 -3.73 -5.04 13.21
CA GLY A 155 -4.93 -4.46 13.80
C GLY A 155 -4.82 -4.46 15.33
N ASN A 156 -5.30 -3.39 15.95
CA ASN A 156 -5.35 -3.27 17.39
C ASN A 156 -6.78 -3.57 17.91
N GLN A 157 -6.91 -3.77 19.20
CA GLN A 157 -8.20 -4.08 19.85
C GLN A 157 -9.10 -2.85 20.10
N TRP A 158 -8.56 -1.65 19.87
CA TRP A 158 -9.25 -0.39 20.20
C TRP A 158 -10.05 0.17 19.02
N ASN A 159 -9.75 -0.32 17.81
CA ASN A 159 -10.35 0.16 16.58
C ASN A 159 -11.02 -0.99 15.80
N THR A 160 -12.03 -0.66 15.03
CA THR A 160 -12.68 -1.59 14.11
C THR A 160 -12.08 -1.49 12.72
N TYR A 161 -11.85 -2.63 12.08
CA TYR A 161 -11.37 -2.73 10.70
C TYR A 161 -12.32 -3.65 9.93
N SER A 162 -13.30 -3.06 9.25
CA SER A 162 -14.28 -3.76 8.42
C SER A 162 -13.76 -3.86 6.99
N LEU A 163 -13.38 -5.06 6.57
CA LEU A 163 -12.94 -5.33 5.20
C LEU A 163 -14.05 -6.04 4.44
N ASN A 164 -14.45 -5.49 3.29
CA ASN A 164 -15.58 -5.98 2.51
C ASN A 164 -15.10 -6.38 1.12
N ARG A 165 -15.24 -7.67 0.77
CA ARG A 165 -14.83 -8.19 -0.53
C ARG A 165 -15.92 -7.96 -1.57
N GLN A 166 -16.08 -6.71 -1.96
CA GLN A 166 -17.04 -6.29 -2.98
C GLN A 166 -16.61 -4.96 -3.58
N GLY A 167 -17.19 -4.59 -4.70
CA GLY A 167 -17.00 -3.26 -5.28
C GLY A 167 -17.73 -2.20 -4.46
N SER A 168 -17.19 -0.98 -4.48
CA SER A 168 -17.79 0.15 -3.77
C SER A 168 -19.20 0.50 -4.27
N GLU A 169 -19.52 0.13 -5.51
CA GLU A 169 -20.83 0.32 -6.10
C GLU A 169 -21.95 -0.52 -5.45
N THR A 170 -21.56 -1.57 -4.73
CA THR A 170 -22.51 -2.45 -4.02
C THR A 170 -22.46 -2.31 -2.51
N TYR A 171 -21.50 -1.53 -1.99
CA TYR A 171 -21.36 -1.28 -0.57
C TYR A 171 -22.03 0.07 -0.21
N ILE A 172 -22.95 0.04 0.72
CA ILE A 172 -23.63 1.25 1.21
C ILE A 172 -23.32 1.37 2.70
N PRO A 173 -22.46 2.31 3.12
CA PRO A 173 -22.28 2.63 4.54
C PRO A 173 -23.59 3.09 5.17
N GLU A 174 -23.71 2.92 6.48
CA GLU A 174 -24.85 3.49 7.23
C GLU A 174 -24.85 5.02 7.16
N ASP A 175 -26.02 5.62 7.13
CA ASP A 175 -26.15 7.07 7.12
C ASP A 175 -25.50 7.70 8.37
N ASN A 176 -24.75 8.77 8.17
CA ASN A 176 -24.06 9.51 9.24
C ASN A 176 -23.04 8.68 10.05
N SER A 177 -22.53 7.57 9.50
CA SER A 177 -21.55 6.70 10.17
C SER A 177 -20.10 7.00 9.82
N LEU A 178 -19.83 7.94 8.93
CA LEU A 178 -18.49 8.23 8.40
C LEU A 178 -18.05 9.65 8.73
N ASP A 179 -16.82 9.78 9.20
CA ASP A 179 -16.15 11.07 9.41
C ASP A 179 -15.34 11.48 8.20
N PHE A 180 -14.83 10.50 7.44
CA PHE A 180 -13.98 10.77 6.28
C PHE A 180 -14.08 9.68 5.20
N VAL A 181 -14.18 10.11 3.95
CA VAL A 181 -14.08 9.20 2.80
C VAL A 181 -12.80 9.52 2.05
N PHE A 182 -11.96 8.51 1.88
CA PHE A 182 -10.66 8.69 1.24
C PHE A 182 -10.28 7.50 0.38
N THR A 183 -10.07 7.73 -0.89
CA THR A 183 -9.64 6.70 -1.83
C THR A 183 -8.59 7.22 -2.81
N SER A 184 -7.88 6.30 -3.43
CA SER A 184 -6.96 6.53 -4.56
C SER A 184 -7.05 5.30 -5.45
N PRO A 185 -7.99 5.33 -6.41
CA PRO A 185 -8.25 4.21 -7.31
C PRO A 185 -7.09 3.97 -8.29
#